data_335a8e49d69b5c5ea3729fa2c9154379
#
_entry.id   335a8e49d69b5c5ea3729fa2c9154379
#
_cell.length_a   1.000
_cell.length_b   1.000
_cell.length_c   1.000
_cell.angle_alpha   90.00
_cell.angle_beta   90.00
_cell.angle_gamma   90.00
#
_symmetry.space_group_name_H-M   'P 1'
#
loop_
_entity.id
_entity.type
_entity.pdbx_description
1 polymer ?
#
loop_
_entity_poly.entity_id
_entity_poly.type
_entity_poly.pdbx_seq_one_letter_code
_entity_poly.pdbx_strand_id
1 'polypeptide(L)'
;MVRKITKEQEREIVEAYGTKTSGELSQDYHVAASTIRNVWQRNNCKGIGVFNPNTKDFIDRYQNSDSIKDLVNFYKVDRHTITRKAKELGIYKKKEPVLNKEQEQEIIAQYLTASASTLAKKYNVSDSKISQVWMQAGLHGKQNRTYYLNEHYFDDITTDEQAYWLGFIASDGCIHSYKNNRQDTLSFSLQTQDFNHLEKFKKALNTDKPLFYGKHGEQRQYTQVTLQISSNILCNALQKYGITYNKTYDVQWPNIHNELLPAYIRGYFDGDGTIRKQFKPNELYKVGIGIVGFENNMMNFQNY
;
A
#
# COMPACT_ATOMS: atom_id res chain seq x y z
N MET A 1 -20.77 -7.77 50.18
CA MET A 1 -20.07 -9.00 50.66
C MET A 1 -19.90 -9.94 49.48
N VAL A 2 -18.65 -10.29 49.08
CA VAL A 2 -18.40 -11.30 48.03
C VAL A 2 -18.68 -12.67 48.71
N ARG A 3 -19.70 -13.38 48.23
CA ARG A 3 -20.03 -14.72 48.71
C ARG A 3 -18.83 -15.67 48.38
N LYS A 4 -18.16 -16.22 49.40
CA LYS A 4 -17.09 -17.21 49.24
C LYS A 4 -17.72 -18.57 48.92
N ILE A 5 -17.22 -19.24 47.87
CA ILE A 5 -17.59 -20.62 47.52
C ILE A 5 -17.03 -21.55 48.57
N THR A 6 -17.85 -22.48 49.08
CA THR A 6 -17.45 -23.51 50.04
C THR A 6 -16.65 -24.62 49.29
N LYS A 7 -15.90 -25.43 50.03
CA LYS A 7 -15.16 -26.58 49.45
C LYS A 7 -16.08 -27.60 48.77
N GLU A 8 -17.29 -27.75 49.29
CA GLU A 8 -18.30 -28.66 48.71
C GLU A 8 -18.86 -28.11 47.42
N GLN A 9 -19.21 -26.83 47.37
CA GLN A 9 -19.60 -26.12 46.16
C GLN A 9 -18.47 -26.11 45.12
N GLU A 10 -17.20 -25.99 45.55
CA GLU A 10 -16.06 -26.07 44.62
C GLU A 10 -15.97 -27.40 43.95
N ARG A 11 -16.21 -28.54 44.63
CA ARG A 11 -16.29 -29.86 44.05
C ARG A 11 -17.43 -29.99 43.04
N GLU A 12 -18.61 -29.59 43.39
CA GLU A 12 -19.77 -29.58 42.48
C GLU A 12 -19.54 -28.78 41.22
N ILE A 13 -18.91 -27.60 41.37
CA ILE A 13 -18.53 -26.76 40.23
C ILE A 13 -17.50 -27.46 39.31
N VAL A 14 -16.56 -28.21 39.89
CA VAL A 14 -15.56 -28.95 39.14
C VAL A 14 -16.21 -30.17 38.44
N GLU A 15 -17.11 -30.89 39.09
CA GLU A 15 -17.86 -32.00 38.50
C GLU A 15 -18.79 -31.52 37.37
N ALA A 16 -19.35 -30.34 37.51
CA ALA A 16 -20.15 -29.73 36.45
C ALA A 16 -19.33 -29.16 35.27
N TYR A 17 -17.99 -29.23 35.35
CA TYR A 17 -17.13 -28.76 34.25
C TYR A 17 -17.32 -29.66 33.01
N GLY A 18 -17.63 -29.02 31.89
CA GLY A 18 -17.93 -29.72 30.63
C GLY A 18 -19.41 -30.00 30.41
N THR A 19 -20.26 -29.83 31.42
CA THR A 19 -21.73 -30.04 31.33
C THR A 19 -22.50 -28.72 31.44
N LYS A 20 -22.05 -27.80 32.28
CA LYS A 20 -22.65 -26.47 32.48
C LYS A 20 -21.68 -25.35 32.13
N THR A 21 -22.20 -24.21 31.67
CA THR A 21 -21.40 -23.01 31.42
C THR A 21 -21.06 -22.25 32.70
N SER A 22 -20.00 -21.42 32.67
CA SER A 22 -19.69 -20.56 33.82
C SER A 22 -20.79 -19.53 34.09
N GLY A 23 -21.60 -19.19 33.08
CA GLY A 23 -22.77 -18.33 33.21
C GLY A 23 -23.93 -19.00 33.99
N GLU A 24 -24.28 -20.24 33.62
CA GLU A 24 -25.30 -21.04 34.31
C GLU A 24 -24.92 -21.30 35.77
N LEU A 25 -23.71 -21.78 36.02
CA LEU A 25 -23.21 -22.00 37.37
C LEU A 25 -23.11 -20.71 38.19
N SER A 26 -22.83 -19.56 37.54
CA SER A 26 -22.83 -18.28 38.23
C SER A 26 -24.20 -17.87 38.77
N GLN A 27 -25.26 -18.25 38.03
CA GLN A 27 -26.64 -18.07 38.47
C GLN A 27 -27.01 -19.06 39.59
N ASP A 28 -26.67 -20.35 39.45
CA ASP A 28 -26.98 -21.38 40.45
C ASP A 28 -26.31 -21.09 41.80
N TYR A 29 -25.09 -20.61 41.81
CA TYR A 29 -24.34 -20.36 43.07
C TYR A 29 -24.35 -18.86 43.49
N HIS A 30 -25.05 -17.98 42.75
CA HIS A 30 -25.10 -16.55 42.99
C HIS A 30 -23.72 -15.87 43.15
N VAL A 31 -22.80 -16.19 42.27
CA VAL A 31 -21.44 -15.63 42.20
C VAL A 31 -21.13 -15.13 40.81
N ALA A 32 -20.07 -14.33 40.65
CA ALA A 32 -19.68 -13.88 39.31
C ALA A 32 -19.14 -15.07 38.46
N ALA A 33 -19.42 -15.06 37.16
CA ALA A 33 -18.93 -16.11 36.24
C ALA A 33 -17.36 -16.18 36.21
N SER A 34 -16.68 -15.08 36.54
CA SER A 34 -15.22 -15.08 36.77
C SER A 34 -14.80 -15.93 37.94
N THR A 35 -15.61 -16.00 39.00
CA THR A 35 -15.37 -16.83 40.19
C THR A 35 -15.44 -18.32 39.82
N ILE A 36 -16.41 -18.74 39.04
CA ILE A 36 -16.52 -20.10 38.49
C ILE A 36 -15.30 -20.46 37.65
N ARG A 37 -14.91 -19.57 36.75
CA ARG A 37 -13.71 -19.78 35.90
C ARG A 37 -12.44 -19.90 36.72
N ASN A 38 -12.29 -19.14 37.79
CA ASN A 38 -11.14 -19.23 38.71
C ASN A 38 -11.13 -20.56 39.48
N VAL A 39 -12.31 -21.11 39.86
CA VAL A 39 -12.42 -22.43 40.44
C VAL A 39 -11.92 -23.51 39.47
N TRP A 40 -12.39 -23.46 38.24
CA TRP A 40 -11.94 -24.37 37.18
C TRP A 40 -10.44 -24.29 36.91
N GLN A 41 -9.90 -23.07 36.86
CA GLN A 41 -8.47 -22.84 36.62
C GLN A 41 -7.61 -23.43 37.76
N ARG A 42 -8.00 -23.21 39.02
CA ARG A 42 -7.28 -23.73 40.22
C ARG A 42 -7.30 -25.26 40.28
N ASN A 43 -8.37 -25.88 39.79
CA ASN A 43 -8.52 -27.31 39.77
C ASN A 43 -8.06 -27.97 38.46
N ASN A 44 -7.21 -27.27 37.67
CA ASN A 44 -6.64 -27.75 36.41
C ASN A 44 -7.68 -28.23 35.37
N CYS A 45 -8.91 -27.75 35.43
CA CYS A 45 -9.90 -27.97 34.39
C CYS A 45 -9.51 -27.22 33.13
N LYS A 46 -8.56 -27.77 32.36
CA LYS A 46 -8.00 -27.15 31.14
C LYS A 46 -8.66 -27.74 29.90
N GLY A 47 -9.19 -26.87 29.04
CA GLY A 47 -9.29 -27.14 27.60
C GLY A 47 -10.56 -27.80 27.08
N ILE A 48 -11.57 -28.09 27.88
CA ILE A 48 -12.87 -28.54 27.37
C ILE A 48 -13.82 -27.33 27.47
N GLY A 49 -13.87 -26.51 26.40
CA GLY A 49 -15.01 -25.62 26.24
C GLY A 49 -16.28 -26.47 26.20
N VAL A 50 -17.34 -26.01 26.87
CA VAL A 50 -18.64 -26.71 27.08
C VAL A 50 -19.40 -26.95 25.75
N PHE A 51 -18.72 -26.94 24.63
CA PHE A 51 -19.31 -27.24 23.33
C PHE A 51 -19.19 -28.73 23.07
N ASN A 52 -20.18 -29.49 23.56
CA ASN A 52 -20.30 -30.92 23.26
C ASN A 52 -21.67 -31.18 22.61
N PRO A 53 -21.88 -30.79 21.36
CA PRO A 53 -23.13 -31.04 20.66
C PRO A 53 -23.29 -32.52 20.41
N ASN A 54 -24.54 -32.98 20.24
CA ASN A 54 -24.78 -34.33 19.71
C ASN A 54 -23.99 -34.50 18.41
N THR A 55 -23.08 -35.45 18.39
CA THR A 55 -22.10 -35.61 17.30
C THR A 55 -22.77 -35.81 15.95
N LYS A 56 -23.86 -36.60 15.90
CA LYS A 56 -24.61 -36.88 14.68
C LYS A 56 -25.31 -35.62 14.17
N ASP A 57 -26.03 -34.88 15.03
CA ASP A 57 -26.68 -33.63 14.69
C ASP A 57 -25.68 -32.55 14.22
N PHE A 58 -24.51 -32.47 14.88
CA PHE A 58 -23.46 -31.54 14.48
C PHE A 58 -22.89 -31.87 13.09
N ILE A 59 -22.63 -33.14 12.80
CA ILE A 59 -22.13 -33.60 11.50
C ILE A 59 -23.14 -33.26 10.41
N ASP A 60 -24.40 -33.63 10.62
CA ASP A 60 -25.47 -33.39 9.65
C ASP A 60 -25.63 -31.88 9.35
N ARG A 61 -25.66 -31.04 10.39
CA ARG A 61 -25.75 -29.58 10.24
C ARG A 61 -24.50 -28.99 9.59
N TYR A 62 -23.30 -29.44 9.95
CA TYR A 62 -22.07 -28.93 9.38
C TYR A 62 -21.93 -29.25 7.89
N GLN A 63 -22.43 -30.42 7.46
CA GLN A 63 -22.38 -30.84 6.07
C GLN A 63 -23.45 -30.15 5.21
N ASN A 64 -24.62 -29.89 5.79
CA ASN A 64 -25.79 -29.33 5.08
C ASN A 64 -25.97 -27.81 5.30
N SER A 65 -25.12 -27.16 6.09
CA SER A 65 -25.20 -25.72 6.34
C SER A 65 -24.53 -24.94 5.23
N ASP A 66 -25.16 -23.86 4.76
CA ASP A 66 -24.63 -22.96 3.75
C ASP A 66 -23.46 -22.11 4.28
N SER A 67 -23.41 -21.87 5.60
CA SER A 67 -22.33 -21.11 6.21
C SER A 67 -22.02 -21.49 7.66
N ILE A 68 -20.75 -21.29 8.06
CA ILE A 68 -20.35 -21.43 9.48
C ILE A 68 -21.10 -20.42 10.37
N LYS A 69 -21.57 -19.31 9.81
CA LYS A 69 -22.33 -18.27 10.55
C LYS A 69 -23.66 -18.82 11.08
N ASP A 70 -24.30 -19.67 10.31
CA ASP A 70 -25.58 -20.28 10.71
C ASP A 70 -25.37 -21.23 11.89
N LEU A 71 -24.29 -22.00 11.88
CA LEU A 71 -23.89 -22.88 12.99
C LEU A 71 -23.52 -22.08 14.25
N VAL A 72 -22.81 -20.97 14.09
CA VAL A 72 -22.50 -20.02 15.18
C VAL A 72 -23.79 -19.51 15.83
N ASN A 73 -24.75 -19.09 15.01
CA ASN A 73 -26.04 -18.60 15.50
C ASN A 73 -26.87 -19.70 16.17
N PHE A 74 -26.88 -20.92 15.61
CA PHE A 74 -27.63 -22.04 16.14
C PHE A 74 -27.10 -22.53 17.48
N TYR A 75 -25.77 -22.80 17.54
CA TYR A 75 -25.11 -23.32 18.73
C TYR A 75 -24.72 -22.23 19.74
N LYS A 76 -24.87 -20.94 19.39
CA LYS A 76 -24.47 -19.75 20.21
C LYS A 76 -23.03 -19.82 20.72
N VAL A 77 -22.13 -20.32 19.87
CA VAL A 77 -20.69 -20.40 20.14
C VAL A 77 -19.90 -19.67 19.06
N ASP A 78 -18.65 -19.33 19.34
CA ASP A 78 -17.79 -18.64 18.37
C ASP A 78 -17.36 -19.57 17.20
N ARG A 79 -16.93 -18.93 16.11
CA ARG A 79 -16.51 -19.61 14.89
C ARG A 79 -15.33 -20.60 15.12
N HIS A 80 -14.41 -20.23 16.02
CA HIS A 80 -13.26 -21.09 16.33
C HIS A 80 -13.69 -22.40 16.99
N THR A 81 -14.69 -22.34 17.86
CA THR A 81 -15.27 -23.51 18.54
C THR A 81 -15.91 -24.47 17.52
N ILE A 82 -16.71 -23.94 16.56
CA ILE A 82 -17.26 -24.75 15.46
C ILE A 82 -16.15 -25.38 14.62
N THR A 83 -15.18 -24.58 14.20
CA THR A 83 -14.08 -25.04 13.33
C THR A 83 -13.21 -26.10 14.03
N ARG A 84 -12.93 -25.92 15.33
CA ARG A 84 -12.18 -26.88 16.14
C ARG A 84 -12.93 -28.22 16.22
N LYS A 85 -14.24 -28.18 16.53
CA LYS A 85 -15.05 -29.40 16.61
C LYS A 85 -15.12 -30.13 15.27
N ALA A 86 -15.28 -29.41 14.17
CA ALA A 86 -15.25 -29.99 12.82
C ALA A 86 -13.90 -30.68 12.50
N LYS A 87 -12.78 -30.10 12.95
CA LYS A 87 -11.45 -30.73 12.83
C LYS A 87 -11.30 -31.96 13.68
N GLU A 88 -11.76 -31.93 14.94
CA GLU A 88 -11.76 -33.08 15.85
C GLU A 88 -12.55 -34.26 15.28
N LEU A 89 -13.66 -33.98 14.59
CA LEU A 89 -14.51 -35.01 13.97
C LEU A 89 -14.07 -35.38 12.54
N GLY A 90 -12.98 -34.79 12.01
CA GLY A 90 -12.47 -35.11 10.67
C GLY A 90 -13.35 -34.64 9.51
N ILE A 91 -14.35 -33.77 9.76
CA ILE A 91 -15.30 -33.27 8.77
C ILE A 91 -14.98 -31.86 8.27
N TYR A 92 -13.87 -31.27 8.72
CA TYR A 92 -13.46 -29.93 8.33
C TYR A 92 -13.15 -29.84 6.83
N LYS A 93 -14.00 -29.15 6.08
CA LYS A 93 -13.75 -28.83 4.66
C LYS A 93 -12.74 -27.70 4.58
N LYS A 94 -11.50 -28.01 4.17
CA LYS A 94 -10.53 -26.98 3.80
C LYS A 94 -11.06 -26.26 2.55
N LYS A 95 -11.19 -24.92 2.59
CA LYS A 95 -11.54 -24.19 1.37
C LYS A 95 -10.46 -24.44 0.32
N GLU A 96 -10.87 -24.83 -0.87
CA GLU A 96 -10.00 -24.86 -2.04
C GLU A 96 -9.31 -23.51 -2.21
N PRO A 97 -8.02 -23.48 -2.56
CA PRO A 97 -7.35 -22.23 -2.85
C PRO A 97 -8.07 -21.51 -4.01
N VAL A 98 -8.45 -20.27 -3.79
CA VAL A 98 -9.18 -19.45 -4.78
C VAL A 98 -8.33 -19.18 -6.03
N LEU A 99 -7.01 -19.29 -5.90
CA LEU A 99 -6.02 -19.18 -6.99
C LEU A 99 -5.19 -20.47 -7.01
N ASN A 100 -4.92 -20.99 -8.20
CA ASN A 100 -3.95 -22.06 -8.38
C ASN A 100 -2.51 -21.51 -8.41
N LYS A 101 -1.51 -22.38 -8.36
CA LYS A 101 -0.09 -21.98 -8.33
C LYS A 101 0.35 -21.23 -9.58
N GLU A 102 -0.16 -21.58 -10.75
CA GLU A 102 0.16 -20.93 -12.02
C GLU A 102 -0.37 -19.50 -12.03
N GLN A 103 -1.61 -19.30 -11.59
CA GLN A 103 -2.20 -17.97 -11.43
C GLN A 103 -1.46 -17.10 -10.40
N GLU A 104 -1.00 -17.71 -9.28
CA GLU A 104 -0.19 -16.98 -8.29
C GLU A 104 1.16 -16.55 -8.90
N GLN A 105 1.82 -17.39 -9.69
CA GLN A 105 3.05 -17.03 -10.39
C GLN A 105 2.83 -15.93 -11.44
N GLU A 106 1.74 -16.00 -12.20
CA GLU A 106 1.39 -14.96 -13.17
C GLU A 106 1.09 -13.61 -12.48
N ILE A 107 0.42 -13.63 -11.33
CA ILE A 107 0.19 -12.45 -10.50
C ILE A 107 1.51 -11.86 -10.00
N ILE A 108 2.45 -12.69 -9.56
CA ILE A 108 3.78 -12.28 -9.12
C ILE A 108 4.55 -11.62 -10.27
N ALA A 109 4.56 -12.24 -11.45
CA ALA A 109 5.25 -11.71 -12.64
C ALA A 109 4.70 -10.34 -13.07
N GLN A 110 3.42 -10.07 -12.82
CA GLN A 110 2.77 -8.79 -13.15
C GLN A 110 2.84 -7.75 -12.03
N TYR A 111 3.67 -7.96 -11.01
CA TYR A 111 3.79 -7.02 -9.87
C TYR A 111 4.12 -5.58 -10.28
N LEU A 112 5.03 -5.37 -11.23
CA LEU A 112 5.44 -4.03 -11.69
C LEU A 112 4.54 -3.46 -12.79
N THR A 113 3.74 -4.28 -13.47
CA THR A 113 3.02 -3.90 -14.68
C THR A 113 1.52 -3.79 -14.54
N ALA A 114 0.93 -4.32 -13.46
CA ALA A 114 -0.52 -4.28 -13.24
C ALA A 114 -0.88 -3.88 -11.80
N SER A 115 -2.00 -3.18 -11.63
CA SER A 115 -2.52 -2.85 -10.30
C SER A 115 -3.20 -4.07 -9.65
N ALA A 116 -3.28 -4.08 -8.30
CA ALA A 116 -4.02 -5.13 -7.58
C ALA A 116 -5.48 -5.21 -8.03
N SER A 117 -6.12 -4.07 -8.28
CA SER A 117 -7.52 -4.00 -8.72
C SER A 117 -7.73 -4.59 -10.13
N THR A 118 -6.78 -4.34 -11.04
CA THR A 118 -6.82 -4.93 -12.39
C THR A 118 -6.73 -6.45 -12.35
N LEU A 119 -5.77 -6.97 -11.57
CA LEU A 119 -5.59 -8.42 -11.41
C LEU A 119 -6.74 -9.06 -10.63
N ALA A 120 -7.26 -8.39 -9.62
CA ALA A 120 -8.42 -8.86 -8.87
C ALA A 120 -9.64 -9.08 -9.76
N LYS A 121 -9.90 -8.15 -10.69
CA LYS A 121 -10.96 -8.31 -11.70
C LYS A 121 -10.67 -9.47 -12.68
N LYS A 122 -9.41 -9.58 -13.17
CA LYS A 122 -8.99 -10.64 -14.10
C LYS A 122 -9.20 -12.03 -13.51
N TYR A 123 -8.84 -12.22 -12.24
CA TYR A 123 -8.89 -13.53 -11.56
C TYR A 123 -10.14 -13.73 -10.68
N ASN A 124 -11.07 -12.78 -10.69
CA ASN A 124 -12.31 -12.81 -9.89
C ASN A 124 -12.04 -13.04 -8.39
N VAL A 125 -11.09 -12.29 -7.84
CA VAL A 125 -10.70 -12.31 -6.42
C VAL A 125 -10.74 -10.89 -5.84
N SER A 126 -10.53 -10.75 -4.53
CA SER A 126 -10.39 -9.42 -3.92
C SER A 126 -8.98 -8.86 -4.13
N ASP A 127 -8.86 -7.52 -4.13
CA ASP A 127 -7.57 -6.79 -4.15
C ASP A 127 -6.66 -7.25 -3.00
N SER A 128 -7.27 -7.53 -1.84
CA SER A 128 -6.55 -8.05 -0.67
C SER A 128 -5.92 -9.42 -0.93
N LYS A 129 -6.55 -10.29 -1.75
CA LYS A 129 -5.98 -11.59 -2.11
C LYS A 129 -4.76 -11.42 -3.01
N ILE A 130 -4.82 -10.51 -3.99
CA ILE A 130 -3.66 -10.16 -4.84
C ILE A 130 -2.51 -9.62 -3.99
N SER A 131 -2.80 -8.67 -3.09
CA SER A 131 -1.80 -8.11 -2.17
C SER A 131 -1.18 -9.18 -1.27
N GLN A 132 -1.96 -10.17 -0.82
CA GLN A 132 -1.46 -11.30 -0.05
C GLN A 132 -0.49 -12.18 -0.85
N VAL A 133 -0.79 -12.46 -2.13
CA VAL A 133 0.11 -13.23 -3.03
C VAL A 133 1.44 -12.49 -3.17
N TRP A 134 1.42 -11.20 -3.45
CA TRP A 134 2.63 -10.39 -3.55
C TRP A 134 3.45 -10.37 -2.24
N MET A 135 2.77 -10.18 -1.10
CA MET A 135 3.42 -10.19 0.22
C MET A 135 4.08 -11.54 0.52
N GLN A 136 3.42 -12.66 0.20
CA GLN A 136 3.99 -14.01 0.38
C GLN A 136 5.20 -14.27 -0.52
N ALA A 137 5.26 -13.61 -1.68
CA ALA A 137 6.41 -13.63 -2.60
C ALA A 137 7.53 -12.64 -2.19
N GLY A 138 7.42 -11.95 -1.05
CA GLY A 138 8.39 -10.95 -0.61
C GLY A 138 8.32 -9.61 -1.35
N LEU A 139 7.28 -9.41 -2.16
CA LEU A 139 7.07 -8.18 -2.92
C LEU A 139 6.29 -7.18 -2.05
N HIS A 140 7.02 -6.25 -1.44
CA HIS A 140 6.48 -5.21 -0.56
C HIS A 140 6.51 -3.85 -1.25
N GLY A 141 5.59 -2.94 -0.87
CA GLY A 141 5.62 -1.54 -1.32
C GLY A 141 4.47 -1.09 -2.21
N LYS A 142 3.72 -1.98 -2.87
CA LYS A 142 2.46 -1.60 -3.50
C LYS A 142 1.37 -1.42 -2.43
N GLN A 143 1.44 -0.32 -1.69
CA GLN A 143 0.32 0.07 -0.83
C GLN A 143 -0.87 0.43 -1.72
N ASN A 144 -2.04 -0.18 -1.50
CA ASN A 144 -3.40 0.11 -2.03
C ASN A 144 -3.48 1.19 -3.14
N ARG A 145 -2.59 1.14 -4.15
CA ARG A 145 -2.64 2.06 -5.28
C ARG A 145 -3.73 1.62 -6.26
N THR A 146 -4.44 2.60 -6.75
CA THR A 146 -5.42 2.41 -7.83
C THR A 146 -4.76 2.38 -9.21
N TYR A 147 -3.44 2.55 -9.29
CA TYR A 147 -2.63 2.57 -10.51
C TYR A 147 -1.31 1.82 -10.31
N TYR A 148 -0.73 1.30 -11.37
CA TYR A 148 0.61 0.71 -11.32
C TYR A 148 1.69 1.79 -11.45
N LEU A 149 2.91 1.50 -10.98
CA LEU A 149 4.05 2.40 -10.99
C LEU A 149 5.35 1.62 -10.79
N ASN A 150 6.34 1.86 -11.62
CA ASN A 150 7.72 1.46 -11.33
C ASN A 150 8.34 2.44 -10.32
N GLU A 151 8.28 2.10 -9.03
CA GLU A 151 8.81 2.94 -7.93
C GLU A 151 10.34 3.01 -7.91
N HIS A 152 11.00 2.03 -8.56
CA HIS A 152 12.43 1.84 -8.57
C HIS A 152 13.11 2.47 -9.80
N TYR A 153 12.37 3.26 -10.59
CA TYR A 153 12.87 3.86 -11.82
C TYR A 153 14.12 4.73 -11.60
N PHE A 154 14.22 5.41 -10.44
CA PHE A 154 15.34 6.28 -10.09
C PHE A 154 16.29 5.69 -9.03
N ASP A 155 16.23 4.40 -8.75
CA ASP A 155 17.14 3.79 -7.76
C ASP A 155 18.61 3.95 -8.20
N ASP A 156 18.86 3.73 -9.51
CA ASP A 156 20.13 3.95 -10.17
C ASP A 156 19.94 4.66 -11.52
N ILE A 157 20.72 5.70 -11.80
CA ILE A 157 20.69 6.44 -13.06
C ILE A 157 21.75 5.85 -13.99
N THR A 158 21.30 5.05 -14.94
CA THR A 158 22.18 4.30 -15.87
C THR A 158 21.92 4.59 -17.34
N THR A 159 20.84 5.34 -17.65
CA THR A 159 20.45 5.66 -19.03
C THR A 159 20.25 7.16 -19.22
N ASP A 160 20.42 7.63 -20.47
CA ASP A 160 20.13 9.01 -20.86
C ASP A 160 18.68 9.41 -20.56
N GLU A 161 17.73 8.49 -20.71
CA GLU A 161 16.33 8.77 -20.40
C GLU A 161 16.11 9.05 -18.92
N GLN A 162 16.71 8.23 -18.04
CA GLN A 162 16.64 8.46 -16.58
C GLN A 162 17.32 9.78 -16.20
N ALA A 163 18.50 10.06 -16.75
CA ALA A 163 19.22 11.31 -16.49
C ALA A 163 18.42 12.52 -16.98
N TYR A 164 17.82 12.46 -18.16
CA TYR A 164 16.95 13.50 -18.69
C TYR A 164 15.77 13.78 -17.73
N TRP A 165 15.03 12.75 -17.32
CA TRP A 165 13.92 12.93 -16.40
C TRP A 165 14.36 13.43 -15.03
N LEU A 166 15.55 13.01 -14.55
CA LEU A 166 16.13 13.55 -13.32
C LEU A 166 16.35 15.06 -13.42
N GLY A 167 16.92 15.54 -14.56
CA GLY A 167 17.12 16.95 -14.81
C GLY A 167 15.81 17.73 -14.91
N PHE A 168 14.81 17.18 -15.60
CA PHE A 168 13.49 17.79 -15.70
C PHE A 168 12.75 17.84 -14.34
N ILE A 169 12.94 16.84 -13.47
CA ILE A 169 12.44 16.89 -12.10
C ILE A 169 13.16 17.97 -11.29
N ALA A 170 14.46 18.11 -11.48
CA ALA A 170 15.26 19.12 -10.79
C ALA A 170 14.83 20.55 -11.11
N SER A 171 14.34 20.83 -12.33
CA SER A 171 13.74 22.12 -12.72
C SER A 171 12.26 22.22 -12.29
N ASP A 172 11.37 21.53 -12.96
CA ASP A 172 9.91 21.70 -12.88
C ASP A 172 9.19 20.78 -11.86
N GLY A 173 9.82 19.69 -11.41
CA GLY A 173 9.22 18.77 -10.45
C GLY A 173 9.13 19.37 -9.03
N CYS A 174 8.22 18.91 -8.22
CA CYS A 174 8.09 19.29 -6.82
C CYS A 174 7.81 18.05 -5.96
N ILE A 175 8.58 17.84 -4.89
CA ILE A 175 8.30 16.83 -3.89
C ILE A 175 7.55 17.46 -2.73
N HIS A 176 6.34 16.97 -2.46
CA HIS A 176 5.56 17.33 -1.27
C HIS A 176 5.71 16.23 -0.22
N SER A 177 6.21 16.63 0.96
CA SER A 177 6.25 15.75 2.12
C SER A 177 5.05 16.02 3.03
N TYR A 178 4.38 14.97 3.44
CA TYR A 178 3.20 15.05 4.29
C TYR A 178 3.47 14.48 5.68
N LYS A 179 3.11 15.26 6.73
CA LYS A 179 3.06 14.76 8.10
C LYS A 179 1.89 13.75 8.24
N ASN A 180 1.95 12.85 9.22
CA ASN A 180 0.88 11.90 9.56
C ASN A 180 0.70 10.70 8.62
N ASN A 181 1.75 9.94 8.37
CA ASN A 181 1.73 8.65 7.63
C ASN A 181 1.20 8.73 6.18
N ARG A 182 1.18 9.90 5.57
CA ARG A 182 0.93 10.03 4.14
C ARG A 182 2.24 9.85 3.36
N GLN A 183 2.13 9.30 2.16
CA GLN A 183 3.29 9.14 1.28
C GLN A 183 3.74 10.48 0.72
N ASP A 184 5.05 10.66 0.58
CA ASP A 184 5.62 11.75 -0.19
C ASP A 184 5.15 11.66 -1.64
N THR A 185 4.96 12.82 -2.26
CA THR A 185 4.36 12.91 -3.58
C THR A 185 5.22 13.76 -4.51
N LEU A 186 5.67 13.17 -5.61
CA LEU A 186 6.24 13.89 -6.73
C LEU A 186 5.10 14.50 -7.55
N SER A 187 5.16 15.78 -7.83
CA SER A 187 4.16 16.52 -8.58
C SER A 187 4.80 17.32 -9.72
N PHE A 188 4.16 17.32 -10.87
CA PHE A 188 4.44 18.20 -12.00
C PHE A 188 3.18 18.92 -12.40
N SER A 189 3.31 20.22 -12.72
CA SER A 189 2.23 21.02 -13.27
C SER A 189 2.73 21.78 -14.48
N LEU A 190 2.29 21.39 -15.67
CA LEU A 190 2.64 22.03 -16.94
C LEU A 190 1.43 22.73 -17.57
N GLN A 191 1.66 23.53 -18.59
CA GLN A 191 0.57 24.06 -19.41
C GLN A 191 -0.13 22.90 -20.15
N THR A 192 -1.42 23.02 -20.38
CA THR A 192 -2.22 21.98 -21.03
C THR A 192 -1.68 21.58 -22.41
N GLN A 193 -1.08 22.52 -23.15
CA GLN A 193 -0.45 22.24 -24.44
C GLN A 193 0.74 21.29 -24.36
N ASP A 194 1.38 21.18 -23.20
CA ASP A 194 2.57 20.36 -22.95
C ASP A 194 2.21 18.98 -22.35
N PHE A 195 0.93 18.59 -22.34
CA PHE A 195 0.46 17.33 -21.75
C PHE A 195 1.20 16.11 -22.29
N ASN A 196 1.61 16.13 -23.57
CA ASN A 196 2.35 15.04 -24.19
C ASN A 196 3.69 14.76 -23.49
N HIS A 197 4.29 15.77 -22.87
CA HIS A 197 5.53 15.61 -22.13
C HIS A 197 5.30 14.78 -20.85
N LEU A 198 4.21 15.05 -20.12
CA LEU A 198 3.81 14.23 -18.97
C LEU A 198 3.41 12.80 -19.37
N GLU A 199 2.80 12.61 -20.53
CA GLU A 199 2.50 11.26 -21.03
C GLU A 199 3.78 10.45 -21.36
N LYS A 200 4.84 11.11 -21.87
CA LYS A 200 6.16 10.49 -22.04
C LYS A 200 6.75 10.09 -20.68
N PHE A 201 6.67 10.97 -19.69
CA PHE A 201 7.15 10.67 -18.33
C PHE A 201 6.37 9.51 -17.69
N LYS A 202 5.04 9.47 -17.86
CA LYS A 202 4.23 8.33 -17.43
C LYS A 202 4.69 7.00 -18.05
N LYS A 203 5.03 7.02 -19.34
CA LYS A 203 5.58 5.83 -20.03
C LYS A 203 6.91 5.40 -19.42
N ALA A 204 7.82 6.32 -19.17
CA ALA A 204 9.10 6.04 -18.53
C ALA A 204 8.90 5.42 -17.14
N LEU A 205 7.99 5.95 -16.33
CA LEU A 205 7.64 5.40 -15.02
C LEU A 205 6.78 4.14 -15.09
N ASN A 206 6.40 3.69 -16.29
CA ASN A 206 5.46 2.58 -16.47
C ASN A 206 4.23 2.74 -15.57
N THR A 207 3.50 3.87 -15.71
CA THR A 207 2.33 4.16 -14.87
C THR A 207 1.10 4.53 -15.69
N ASP A 208 -0.06 4.02 -15.26
CA ASP A 208 -1.38 4.38 -15.79
C ASP A 208 -2.09 5.48 -14.98
N LYS A 209 -1.34 6.15 -14.09
CA LYS A 209 -1.88 7.26 -13.28
C LYS A 209 -2.53 8.30 -14.20
N PRO A 210 -3.82 8.64 -14.01
CA PRO A 210 -4.47 9.67 -14.80
C PRO A 210 -3.88 11.04 -14.54
N LEU A 211 -3.81 11.87 -15.59
CA LEU A 211 -3.50 13.29 -15.49
C LEU A 211 -4.70 14.06 -14.93
N PHE A 212 -4.43 15.03 -14.09
CA PHE A 212 -5.44 15.94 -13.55
C PHE A 212 -5.38 17.27 -14.30
N TYR A 213 -6.54 17.75 -14.75
CA TYR A 213 -6.67 19.02 -15.45
C TYR A 213 -7.27 20.08 -14.52
N GLY A 214 -6.47 21.07 -14.17
CA GLY A 214 -6.86 22.20 -13.32
C GLY A 214 -7.41 23.37 -14.10
N LYS A 215 -8.39 24.05 -13.52
CA LYS A 215 -8.93 25.32 -14.04
C LYS A 215 -8.28 26.48 -13.30
N HIS A 216 -7.57 27.34 -14.02
CA HIS A 216 -7.00 28.56 -13.48
C HIS A 216 -7.55 29.82 -14.17
N GLY A 217 -7.64 30.92 -13.41
CA GLY A 217 -8.07 32.21 -13.88
C GLY A 217 -9.59 32.43 -13.91
N GLU A 218 -9.97 33.70 -14.19
CA GLU A 218 -11.37 34.16 -14.19
C GLU A 218 -12.21 33.46 -15.27
N GLN A 219 -11.62 33.09 -16.39
CA GLN A 219 -12.30 32.42 -17.51
C GLN A 219 -12.54 30.91 -17.29
N ARG A 220 -12.10 30.34 -16.18
CA ARG A 220 -12.27 28.91 -15.82
C ARG A 220 -11.87 27.92 -16.93
N GLN A 221 -10.91 28.26 -17.77
CA GLN A 221 -10.37 27.34 -18.77
C GLN A 221 -9.35 26.42 -18.14
N TYR A 222 -9.24 25.18 -18.68
CA TYR A 222 -8.19 24.26 -18.28
C TYR A 222 -6.85 24.75 -18.83
N THR A 223 -6.04 25.34 -17.95
CA THR A 223 -4.76 25.93 -18.32
C THR A 223 -3.57 25.11 -17.86
N GLN A 224 -3.79 24.20 -16.93
CA GLN A 224 -2.75 23.34 -16.38
C GLN A 224 -3.14 21.88 -16.42
N VAL A 225 -2.13 21.04 -16.64
CA VAL A 225 -2.20 19.59 -16.52
C VAL A 225 -1.18 19.17 -15.45
N THR A 226 -1.63 18.35 -14.51
CA THR A 226 -0.81 17.92 -13.35
C THR A 226 -0.72 16.40 -13.30
N LEU A 227 0.49 15.90 -13.06
CA LEU A 227 0.75 14.51 -12.69
C LEU A 227 1.22 14.48 -11.23
N GLN A 228 0.60 13.65 -10.41
CA GLN A 228 0.97 13.46 -9.00
C GLN A 228 1.22 11.98 -8.72
N ILE A 229 2.42 11.63 -8.30
CA ILE A 229 2.87 10.28 -8.01
C ILE A 229 3.22 10.18 -6.53
N SER A 230 2.41 9.46 -5.76
CA SER A 230 2.68 9.25 -4.32
C SER A 230 3.48 7.97 -4.14
N SER A 231 4.74 8.09 -3.71
CA SER A 231 5.66 6.99 -3.44
C SER A 231 6.84 7.44 -2.60
N ASN A 232 6.95 6.90 -1.39
CA ASN A 232 8.15 7.16 -0.57
C ASN A 232 9.41 6.56 -1.20
N ILE A 233 9.31 5.41 -1.87
CA ILE A 233 10.46 4.75 -2.52
C ILE A 233 11.00 5.67 -3.61
N LEU A 234 10.15 6.10 -4.54
CA LEU A 234 10.54 6.98 -5.64
C LEU A 234 11.04 8.34 -5.15
N CYS A 235 10.37 8.97 -4.19
CA CYS A 235 10.80 10.24 -3.63
C CYS A 235 12.14 10.12 -2.87
N ASN A 236 12.36 9.04 -2.12
CA ASN A 236 13.65 8.78 -1.45
C ASN A 236 14.78 8.52 -2.45
N ALA A 237 14.51 7.85 -3.57
CA ALA A 237 15.49 7.67 -4.64
C ALA A 237 15.91 9.02 -5.23
N LEU A 238 14.95 9.92 -5.52
CA LEU A 238 15.23 11.27 -6.02
C LEU A 238 16.05 12.12 -5.03
N GLN A 239 15.81 11.97 -3.72
CA GLN A 239 16.56 12.68 -2.68
C GLN A 239 18.05 12.31 -2.67
N LYS A 240 18.43 11.07 -3.05
CA LYS A 240 19.85 10.67 -3.20
C LYS A 240 20.58 11.50 -4.25
N TYR A 241 19.85 12.03 -5.23
CA TYR A 241 20.37 12.88 -6.30
C TYR A 241 20.14 14.39 -6.03
N GLY A 242 19.86 14.75 -4.78
CA GLY A 242 19.76 16.16 -4.37
C GLY A 242 18.41 16.82 -4.65
N ILE A 243 17.37 16.07 -5.03
CA ILE A 243 16.03 16.61 -5.23
C ILE A 243 15.21 16.44 -3.95
N THR A 244 15.11 17.50 -3.14
CA THR A 244 14.42 17.55 -1.85
C THR A 244 13.09 18.29 -1.94
N TYR A 245 12.29 18.33 -0.82
CA TYR A 245 11.02 19.08 -0.78
C TYR A 245 11.19 20.60 -0.81
N ASN A 246 12.37 21.12 -0.56
CA ASN A 246 12.70 22.54 -0.64
C ASN A 246 13.69 22.82 -1.78
N LYS A 247 13.63 22.05 -2.85
CA LYS A 247 14.62 22.06 -3.94
C LYS A 247 14.93 23.45 -4.49
N THR A 248 13.99 24.40 -4.45
CA THR A 248 14.20 25.77 -4.93
C THR A 248 15.42 26.44 -4.30
N TYR A 249 15.75 26.08 -3.06
CA TYR A 249 16.86 26.67 -2.30
C TYR A 249 18.03 25.70 -2.07
N ASP A 250 17.87 24.40 -2.37
CA ASP A 250 18.80 23.34 -1.95
C ASP A 250 18.98 22.23 -2.99
N VAL A 251 18.73 22.50 -4.27
CA VAL A 251 19.04 21.56 -5.35
C VAL A 251 20.54 21.38 -5.44
N GLN A 252 20.98 20.13 -5.29
CA GLN A 252 22.40 19.77 -5.43
C GLN A 252 22.68 19.25 -6.82
N TRP A 253 23.94 19.39 -7.28
CA TRP A 253 24.41 18.76 -8.50
C TRP A 253 24.35 17.24 -8.35
N PRO A 254 23.76 16.51 -9.29
CA PRO A 254 23.56 15.09 -9.13
C PRO A 254 24.87 14.31 -9.21
N ASN A 255 25.04 13.34 -8.33
CA ASN A 255 26.14 12.38 -8.42
C ASN A 255 25.76 11.25 -9.38
N ILE A 256 25.96 11.48 -10.69
CA ILE A 256 25.74 10.52 -11.78
C ILE A 256 27.00 10.41 -12.64
N HIS A 257 27.09 9.40 -13.51
CA HIS A 257 28.19 9.27 -14.45
C HIS A 257 28.28 10.47 -15.39
N ASN A 258 29.50 10.95 -15.63
CA ASN A 258 29.73 12.15 -16.48
C ASN A 258 29.13 12.03 -17.89
N GLU A 259 29.10 10.83 -18.44
CA GLU A 259 28.51 10.55 -19.77
C GLU A 259 26.99 10.83 -19.82
N LEU A 260 26.31 10.80 -18.67
CA LEU A 260 24.88 11.06 -18.54
C LEU A 260 24.54 12.54 -18.24
N LEU A 261 25.55 13.36 -17.89
CA LEU A 261 25.36 14.78 -17.59
C LEU A 261 24.76 15.57 -18.75
N PRO A 262 25.11 15.35 -20.02
CA PRO A 262 24.45 16.06 -21.13
C PRO A 262 22.93 15.84 -21.18
N ALA A 263 22.48 14.60 -20.89
CA ALA A 263 21.06 14.29 -20.84
C ALA A 263 20.36 14.96 -19.64
N TYR A 264 21.02 14.97 -18.47
CA TYR A 264 20.54 15.68 -17.30
C TYR A 264 20.41 17.20 -17.55
N ILE A 265 21.45 17.82 -18.12
CA ILE A 265 21.48 19.27 -18.46
C ILE A 265 20.36 19.59 -19.44
N ARG A 266 20.13 18.76 -20.47
CA ARG A 266 19.03 18.93 -21.41
C ARG A 266 17.68 18.88 -20.70
N GLY A 267 17.45 17.91 -19.80
CA GLY A 267 16.20 17.82 -19.03
C GLY A 267 15.99 19.06 -18.16
N TYR A 268 17.04 19.54 -17.49
CA TYR A 268 16.98 20.75 -16.68
C TYR A 268 16.68 22.00 -17.54
N PHE A 269 17.32 22.09 -18.71
CA PHE A 269 17.11 23.19 -19.66
C PHE A 269 15.68 23.19 -20.24
N ASP A 270 15.10 22.02 -20.51
CA ASP A 270 13.72 21.93 -21.03
C ASP A 270 12.69 22.46 -20.01
N GLY A 271 12.99 22.44 -18.70
CA GLY A 271 12.18 23.07 -17.67
C GLY A 271 12.47 24.57 -17.49
N ASP A 272 13.67 24.90 -17.01
CA ASP A 272 14.03 26.27 -16.59
C ASP A 272 14.88 27.01 -17.63
N GLY A 273 15.10 26.50 -18.83
CA GLY A 273 15.90 27.10 -19.87
C GLY A 273 15.16 28.17 -20.68
N THR A 274 15.92 29.10 -21.19
CA THR A 274 15.39 30.17 -22.04
C THR A 274 16.29 30.38 -23.27
N ILE A 275 15.66 30.48 -24.45
CA ILE A 275 16.33 30.86 -25.69
C ILE A 275 15.83 32.26 -26.07
N ARG A 276 16.76 33.21 -26.14
CA ARG A 276 16.44 34.62 -26.49
C ARG A 276 17.05 34.97 -27.83
N LYS A 277 16.27 35.52 -28.75
CA LYS A 277 16.73 36.18 -29.95
C LYS A 277 16.96 37.67 -29.65
N GLN A 278 18.20 38.17 -29.80
CA GLN A 278 18.50 39.58 -29.71
C GLN A 278 18.57 40.17 -31.13
N PHE A 279 17.65 41.05 -31.41
CA PHE A 279 17.66 41.84 -32.65
C PHE A 279 18.34 43.20 -32.35
N LYS A 280 19.49 43.44 -33.00
CA LYS A 280 20.02 44.79 -33.09
C LYS A 280 19.98 45.25 -34.55
N PRO A 281 19.53 46.48 -34.84
CA PRO A 281 19.62 46.99 -36.19
C PRO A 281 21.06 46.93 -36.68
N ASN A 282 21.29 46.35 -37.85
CA ASN A 282 22.61 46.20 -38.51
C ASN A 282 23.61 45.20 -37.86
N GLU A 283 23.21 44.30 -36.97
CA GLU A 283 24.06 43.21 -36.46
C GLU A 283 23.50 41.85 -36.87
N LEU A 284 24.42 40.87 -36.98
CA LEU A 284 24.04 39.44 -37.09
C LEU A 284 23.19 39.01 -35.90
N TYR A 285 22.19 38.18 -36.14
CA TYR A 285 21.33 37.64 -35.10
C TYR A 285 22.16 36.98 -34.00
N LYS A 286 22.02 37.48 -32.77
CA LYS A 286 22.59 36.82 -31.60
C LYS A 286 21.51 35.95 -30.93
N VAL A 287 21.84 34.70 -30.70
CA VAL A 287 21.01 33.80 -29.90
C VAL A 287 21.67 33.70 -28.52
N GLY A 288 20.93 34.11 -27.50
CA GLY A 288 21.32 33.93 -26.10
C GLY A 288 20.60 32.73 -25.52
N ILE A 289 21.35 31.88 -24.86
CA ILE A 289 20.82 30.74 -24.07
C ILE A 289 21.01 31.12 -22.61
N GLY A 290 19.99 30.90 -21.79
CA GLY A 290 20.05 31.13 -20.36
C GLY A 290 19.36 30.01 -19.59
N ILE A 291 19.91 29.68 -18.44
CA ILE A 291 19.31 28.78 -17.45
C ILE A 291 19.16 29.60 -16.15
N VAL A 292 18.06 29.43 -15.48
CA VAL A 292 17.80 30.05 -14.17
C VAL A 292 17.85 28.94 -13.11
N GLY A 293 18.51 29.21 -11.99
CA GLY A 293 18.60 28.23 -10.90
C GLY A 293 19.35 28.77 -9.71
N PHE A 294 19.49 27.96 -8.67
CA PHE A 294 20.22 28.33 -7.47
C PHE A 294 21.73 28.40 -7.72
N GLU A 295 22.41 29.36 -7.09
CA GLU A 295 23.81 29.76 -7.37
C GLU A 295 24.77 28.55 -7.41
N ASN A 296 24.75 27.68 -6.40
CA ASN A 296 25.63 26.51 -6.34
C ASN A 296 25.43 25.55 -7.54
N ASN A 297 24.20 25.42 -8.02
CA ASN A 297 23.90 24.58 -9.16
C ASN A 297 24.37 25.26 -10.48
N MET A 298 24.19 26.56 -10.57
CA MET A 298 24.61 27.36 -11.73
C MET A 298 26.14 27.38 -11.91
N MET A 299 26.92 27.39 -10.84
CA MET A 299 28.38 27.24 -10.92
C MET A 299 28.81 25.94 -11.55
N ASN A 300 28.12 24.84 -11.27
CA ASN A 300 28.41 23.54 -11.89
C ASN A 300 28.09 23.50 -13.39
N PHE A 301 26.98 24.17 -13.80
CA PHE A 301 26.66 24.33 -15.23
C PHE A 301 27.73 25.13 -15.98
N GLN A 302 28.36 26.14 -15.35
CA GLN A 302 29.42 26.92 -15.96
C GLN A 302 30.73 26.17 -16.13
N ASN A 303 31.00 25.20 -15.24
CA ASN A 303 32.22 24.40 -15.23
C ASN A 303 32.16 23.16 -16.13
N TYR A 304 30.97 22.81 -16.59
CA TYR A 304 30.73 21.71 -17.53
C TYR A 304 30.73 22.20 -18.96
#